data_18deeffc2b0c57e66ffc4e0b7ed9e911
#
_entry.id   18deeffc2b0c57e66ffc4e0b7ed9e911
#
_cell.length_a   1.000
_cell.length_b   1.000
_cell.length_c   1.000
_cell.angle_alpha   90.00
_cell.angle_beta   90.00
_cell.angle_gamma   90.00
#
_symmetry.space_group_name_H-M   'P 1'
#
loop_
_entity.id
_entity.type
_entity.pdbx_description
1 polymer ?
#
loop_
_entity_poly.entity_id
_entity_poly.type
_entity_poly.pdbx_seq_one_letter_code
_entity_poly.pdbx_strand_id
1 'polypeptide(L)'
;MTQTRTAFIAIVGCPNVGKSSILNRLLGQKVAVVSPKPQTTRTKIMGVLTEDEVQLVFTDTPGFHRPRTKLGEKMIKAVSDSISGVDACLFVVEPSGELRDAEKDLLKKFKDEKMPVILAINKIDSVKQKELLIERMAQFSALYDFEAIVPCSALKGDGFGELKDELFKQSQPSPHFFPDDTLTDQPERVLAAEIIREKLLNLLDDEVPHGIAVCIERMHEREDSNITDIDATIYCERESHKGIIIGKKGEMLKKVSTKAREDMERFFMCKINLHCWVKVKEGWRNREGLIHNFGLDNE
;
A
#
# COMPACT_ATOMS: atom_id res chain seq x y z
N MET A 1 -1.62 1.27 -36.79
CA MET A 1 -1.10 0.77 -35.51
C MET A 1 -1.54 1.78 -34.47
N THR A 2 -2.35 1.38 -33.53
CA THR A 2 -2.71 2.24 -32.39
C THR A 2 -1.46 2.52 -31.58
N GLN A 3 -1.24 3.76 -31.23
CA GLN A 3 -0.04 4.20 -30.51
C GLN A 3 -0.24 3.88 -29.02
N THR A 4 0.63 3.05 -28.44
CA THR A 4 0.62 2.79 -27.00
C THR A 4 0.89 4.05 -26.18
N ARG A 5 0.36 4.08 -24.97
CA ARG A 5 0.45 5.22 -24.04
C ARG A 5 0.74 4.70 -22.63
N THR A 6 1.54 5.45 -21.87
CA THR A 6 1.86 5.09 -20.50
C THR A 6 1.81 6.31 -19.59
N ALA A 7 1.45 6.11 -18.32
CA ALA A 7 1.63 7.11 -17.27
C ALA A 7 2.15 6.45 -15.98
N PHE A 8 3.09 7.13 -15.32
CA PHE A 8 3.53 6.83 -13.97
C PHE A 8 2.75 7.69 -12.98
N ILE A 9 2.09 7.05 -12.00
CA ILE A 9 1.17 7.73 -11.08
C ILE A 9 1.54 7.40 -9.64
N ALA A 10 1.85 8.42 -8.83
CA ALA A 10 2.06 8.26 -7.40
C ALA A 10 0.73 8.34 -6.64
N ILE A 11 0.41 7.32 -5.85
CA ILE A 11 -0.75 7.34 -4.95
C ILE A 11 -0.31 7.86 -3.60
N VAL A 12 -0.76 9.05 -3.22
CA VAL A 12 -0.33 9.75 -2.02
C VAL A 12 -1.50 10.18 -1.15
N GLY A 13 -1.25 10.45 0.13
CA GLY A 13 -2.26 10.89 1.09
C GLY A 13 -1.95 10.43 2.50
N CYS A 14 -2.77 10.87 3.46
CA CYS A 14 -2.62 10.51 4.88
C CYS A 14 -2.71 8.99 5.13
N PRO A 15 -2.26 8.50 6.30
CA PRO A 15 -2.52 7.11 6.68
C PRO A 15 -4.02 6.80 6.71
N ASN A 16 -4.37 5.57 6.33
CA ASN A 16 -5.73 5.00 6.40
C ASN A 16 -6.81 5.65 5.51
N VAL A 17 -6.46 6.55 4.61
CA VAL A 17 -7.42 7.11 3.63
C VAL A 17 -7.84 6.11 2.55
N GLY A 18 -7.13 4.96 2.44
CA GLY A 18 -7.49 3.87 1.53
C GLY A 18 -6.67 3.81 0.24
N LYS A 19 -5.43 4.32 0.22
CA LYS A 19 -4.50 4.27 -0.93
C LYS A 19 -4.33 2.86 -1.49
N SER A 20 -3.88 1.92 -0.66
CA SER A 20 -3.68 0.51 -1.03
C SER A 20 -4.99 -0.19 -1.43
N SER A 21 -6.13 0.23 -0.86
CA SER A 21 -7.44 -0.28 -1.25
C SER A 21 -7.84 0.19 -2.65
N ILE A 22 -7.53 1.46 -2.99
CA ILE A 22 -7.75 2.00 -4.33
C ILE A 22 -6.86 1.27 -5.34
N LEU A 23 -5.55 1.10 -5.04
CA LEU A 23 -4.65 0.35 -5.91
C LEU A 23 -5.16 -1.07 -6.19
N ASN A 24 -5.47 -1.84 -5.14
CA ASN A 24 -6.01 -3.20 -5.31
C ASN A 24 -7.30 -3.22 -6.14
N ARG A 25 -8.16 -2.22 -5.97
CA ARG A 25 -9.41 -2.12 -6.72
C ARG A 25 -9.19 -1.79 -8.19
N LEU A 26 -8.26 -0.90 -8.50
CA LEU A 26 -7.88 -0.55 -9.88
C LEU A 26 -7.28 -1.77 -10.59
N LEU A 27 -6.43 -2.53 -9.91
CA LEU A 27 -5.79 -3.72 -10.48
C LEU A 27 -6.71 -4.96 -10.53
N GLY A 28 -7.86 -4.93 -9.84
CA GLY A 28 -8.74 -6.10 -9.73
C GLY A 28 -8.18 -7.24 -8.88
N GLN A 29 -6.97 -7.08 -8.34
CA GLN A 29 -6.26 -8.06 -7.51
C GLN A 29 -5.58 -7.42 -6.31
N LYS A 30 -5.30 -8.24 -5.29
CA LYS A 30 -4.69 -7.80 -4.04
C LYS A 30 -3.17 -7.84 -4.13
N VAL A 31 -2.54 -6.74 -4.53
CA VAL A 31 -1.07 -6.58 -4.54
C VAL A 31 -0.54 -5.82 -3.33
N ALA A 32 -1.37 -5.01 -2.69
CA ALA A 32 -1.01 -4.22 -1.52
C ALA A 32 -1.78 -4.66 -0.27
N VAL A 33 -1.12 -4.57 0.88
CA VAL A 33 -1.70 -4.87 2.20
C VAL A 33 -2.74 -3.83 2.59
N VAL A 34 -3.86 -4.28 3.12
CA VAL A 34 -4.94 -3.42 3.61
C VAL A 34 -5.22 -3.69 5.08
N SER A 35 -5.17 -2.65 5.90
CA SER A 35 -5.53 -2.71 7.32
C SER A 35 -6.08 -1.37 7.80
N PRO A 36 -6.99 -1.36 8.78
CA PRO A 36 -7.46 -0.13 9.41
C PRO A 36 -6.37 0.54 10.28
N LYS A 37 -5.24 -0.14 10.53
CA LYS A 37 -4.17 0.38 11.38
C LYS A 37 -3.21 1.27 10.60
N PRO A 38 -2.64 2.33 11.22
CA PRO A 38 -1.66 3.20 10.56
C PRO A 38 -0.36 2.43 10.25
N GLN A 39 0.44 2.96 9.31
CA GLN A 39 1.68 2.35 8.82
C GLN A 39 1.47 0.95 8.21
N THR A 40 0.36 0.77 7.50
CA THR A 40 0.06 -0.46 6.77
C THR A 40 1.05 -0.64 5.62
N THR A 41 1.24 0.34 4.77
CA THR A 41 2.28 0.36 3.73
C THR A 41 3.55 0.98 4.32
N ARG A 42 4.69 0.32 4.20
CA ARG A 42 6.00 0.78 4.72
C ARG A 42 7.03 1.05 3.64
N THR A 43 6.93 0.33 2.55
CA THR A 43 7.77 0.45 1.36
C THR A 43 6.91 0.86 0.18
N LYS A 44 7.52 1.35 -0.89
CA LYS A 44 6.81 1.58 -2.15
C LYS A 44 6.31 0.25 -2.71
N ILE A 45 5.07 0.21 -3.16
CA ILE A 45 4.51 -0.94 -3.86
C ILE A 45 4.15 -0.49 -5.26
N MET A 46 4.73 -1.12 -6.27
CA MET A 46 4.38 -0.85 -7.64
C MET A 46 3.23 -1.76 -8.09
N GLY A 47 2.26 -1.18 -8.79
CA GLY A 47 1.17 -1.88 -9.43
C GLY A 47 1.04 -1.45 -10.88
N VAL A 48 0.82 -2.38 -11.78
CA VAL A 48 0.70 -2.13 -13.22
C VAL A 48 -0.70 -2.51 -13.68
N LEU A 49 -1.37 -1.58 -14.35
CA LEU A 49 -2.66 -1.79 -14.98
C LEU A 49 -2.49 -1.56 -16.49
N THR A 50 -2.67 -2.60 -17.28
CA THR A 50 -2.68 -2.49 -18.73
C THR A 50 -4.07 -2.80 -19.24
N GLU A 51 -4.68 -1.86 -19.96
CA GLU A 51 -5.95 -2.05 -20.66
C GLU A 51 -5.80 -1.47 -22.08
N ASP A 52 -5.99 -2.32 -23.06
CA ASP A 52 -5.83 -2.01 -24.48
C ASP A 52 -4.46 -1.37 -24.77
N GLU A 53 -4.42 -0.13 -25.25
CA GLU A 53 -3.19 0.59 -25.59
C GLU A 53 -2.63 1.40 -24.41
N VAL A 54 -3.25 1.39 -23.24
CA VAL A 54 -2.85 2.22 -22.09
C VAL A 54 -2.30 1.37 -20.96
N GLN A 55 -1.09 1.73 -20.52
CA GLN A 55 -0.47 1.17 -19.32
C GLN A 55 -0.30 2.24 -18.24
N LEU A 56 -0.92 2.02 -17.07
CA LEU A 56 -0.73 2.86 -15.89
C LEU A 56 0.18 2.14 -14.89
N VAL A 57 1.25 2.82 -14.49
CA VAL A 57 2.20 2.32 -13.51
C VAL A 57 2.00 3.10 -12.21
N PHE A 58 1.41 2.46 -11.22
CA PHE A 58 1.13 3.05 -9.93
C PHE A 58 2.25 2.81 -8.92
N THR A 59 2.55 3.82 -8.12
CA THR A 59 3.37 3.66 -6.91
C THR A 59 2.51 3.94 -5.69
N ASP A 60 2.08 2.90 -4.94
CA ASP A 60 1.45 3.06 -3.62
C ASP A 60 2.52 3.43 -2.60
N THR A 61 2.28 4.49 -1.87
CA THR A 61 3.26 5.05 -0.93
C THR A 61 2.81 4.86 0.51
N PRO A 62 3.77 4.83 1.47
CA PRO A 62 3.45 4.97 2.88
C PRO A 62 2.57 6.18 3.14
N GLY A 63 1.72 6.13 4.18
CA GLY A 63 0.91 7.27 4.56
C GLY A 63 1.77 8.45 5.03
N PHE A 64 1.54 9.64 4.47
CA PHE A 64 2.26 10.85 4.84
C PHE A 64 1.86 11.31 6.25
N HIS A 65 2.84 11.31 7.18
CA HIS A 65 2.65 11.67 8.59
C HIS A 65 3.96 12.19 9.20
N ARG A 66 3.91 12.85 10.35
CA ARG A 66 5.14 13.28 11.05
C ARG A 66 5.91 12.06 11.59
N PRO A 67 7.19 11.87 11.23
CA PRO A 67 7.97 10.70 11.64
C PRO A 67 8.34 10.77 13.14
N ARG A 68 8.39 9.59 13.78
CA ARG A 68 8.82 9.45 15.19
C ARG A 68 9.96 8.45 15.36
N THR A 69 10.36 7.78 14.29
CA THR A 69 11.43 6.77 14.27
C THR A 69 12.19 6.89 12.96
N LYS A 70 13.40 6.33 12.89
CA LYS A 70 14.18 6.27 11.64
C LYS A 70 13.42 5.56 10.51
N LEU A 71 12.67 4.51 10.83
CA LEU A 71 11.77 3.89 9.86
C LEU A 71 10.71 4.89 9.34
N GLY A 72 10.13 5.69 10.23
CA GLY A 72 9.19 6.74 9.84
C GLY A 72 9.81 7.80 8.93
N GLU A 73 11.05 8.21 9.16
CA GLU A 73 11.79 9.14 8.30
C GLU A 73 12.01 8.56 6.90
N LYS A 74 12.40 7.29 6.79
CA LYS A 74 12.52 6.58 5.50
C LYS A 74 11.18 6.50 4.77
N MET A 75 10.08 6.24 5.48
CA MET A 75 8.73 6.25 4.90
C MET A 75 8.35 7.61 4.30
N ILE A 76 8.64 8.72 4.98
CA ILE A 76 8.37 10.08 4.46
C ILE A 76 9.24 10.41 3.26
N LYS A 77 10.53 10.04 3.30
CA LYS A 77 11.43 10.17 2.15
C LYS A 77 10.87 9.41 0.94
N ALA A 78 10.41 8.17 1.14
CA ALA A 78 9.80 7.36 0.09
C ALA A 78 8.59 8.04 -0.59
N VAL A 79 7.71 8.71 0.19
CA VAL A 79 6.61 9.51 -0.37
C VAL A 79 7.14 10.68 -1.20
N SER A 80 8.13 11.42 -0.66
CA SER A 80 8.72 12.55 -1.36
C SER A 80 9.37 12.16 -2.68
N ASP A 81 10.15 11.08 -2.67
CA ASP A 81 10.83 10.56 -3.86
C ASP A 81 9.83 9.99 -4.89
N SER A 82 8.66 9.55 -4.44
CA SER A 82 7.62 9.00 -5.33
C SER A 82 6.83 10.08 -6.06
N ILE A 83 6.77 11.31 -5.56
CA ILE A 83 6.11 12.44 -6.24
C ILE A 83 7.02 12.99 -7.35
N SER A 84 8.32 12.99 -7.12
CA SER A 84 9.26 13.51 -8.11
C SER A 84 9.46 12.51 -9.26
N GLY A 85 9.23 12.96 -10.48
CA GLY A 85 9.48 12.18 -11.72
C GLY A 85 8.33 11.26 -12.14
N VAL A 86 7.11 11.48 -11.65
CA VAL A 86 5.89 10.84 -12.16
C VAL A 86 5.11 11.82 -13.04
N ASP A 87 4.22 11.29 -13.88
CA ASP A 87 3.40 12.08 -14.79
C ASP A 87 2.22 12.76 -14.06
N ALA A 88 1.68 12.09 -13.03
CA ALA A 88 0.60 12.62 -12.20
C ALA A 88 0.59 12.04 -10.79
N CYS A 89 -0.11 12.71 -9.88
CA CYS A 89 -0.40 12.19 -8.55
C CYS A 89 -1.90 11.90 -8.37
N LEU A 90 -2.20 10.75 -7.77
CA LEU A 90 -3.50 10.45 -7.22
C LEU A 90 -3.51 10.78 -5.73
N PHE A 91 -4.06 11.95 -5.38
CA PHE A 91 -4.17 12.40 -3.99
C PHE A 91 -5.43 11.85 -3.37
N VAL A 92 -5.28 11.00 -2.36
CA VAL A 92 -6.41 10.32 -1.69
C VAL A 92 -6.72 10.96 -0.35
N VAL A 93 -7.98 11.34 -0.15
CA VAL A 93 -8.48 11.96 1.09
C VAL A 93 -9.76 11.29 1.55
N GLU A 94 -10.15 11.55 2.82
CA GLU A 94 -11.43 11.11 3.36
C GLU A 94 -12.55 12.14 3.06
N PRO A 95 -13.82 11.70 2.99
CA PRO A 95 -14.95 12.54 2.54
C PRO A 95 -15.40 13.56 3.59
N SER A 96 -14.84 13.52 4.77
CA SER A 96 -15.19 14.42 5.89
C SER A 96 -13.98 14.69 6.79
N GLY A 97 -14.09 15.67 7.66
CA GLY A 97 -13.06 16.08 8.61
C GLY A 97 -12.35 17.38 8.21
N GLU A 98 -11.55 17.89 9.14
CA GLU A 98 -10.74 19.08 8.91
C GLU A 98 -9.56 18.80 8.00
N LEU A 99 -9.06 19.83 7.33
CA LEU A 99 -7.85 19.75 6.52
C LEU A 99 -6.63 19.54 7.42
N ARG A 100 -6.01 18.36 7.30
CA ARG A 100 -4.85 17.95 8.11
C ARG A 100 -3.60 18.69 7.67
N ASP A 101 -2.67 18.96 8.59
CA ASP A 101 -1.38 19.58 8.25
C ASP A 101 -0.61 18.80 7.20
N ALA A 102 -0.64 17.46 7.27
CA ALA A 102 -0.04 16.59 6.26
C ALA A 102 -0.68 16.76 4.86
N GLU A 103 -1.97 17.05 4.77
CA GLU A 103 -2.65 17.34 3.49
C GLU A 103 -2.20 18.71 2.96
N LYS A 104 -2.03 19.71 3.83
CA LYS A 104 -1.49 21.04 3.46
C LYS A 104 -0.06 20.95 2.95
N ASP A 105 0.79 20.14 3.61
CA ASP A 105 2.18 19.95 3.21
C ASP A 105 2.28 19.29 1.83
N LEU A 106 1.42 18.30 1.53
CA LEU A 106 1.32 17.67 0.20
C LEU A 106 0.84 18.67 -0.85
N LEU A 107 -0.20 19.45 -0.59
CA LEU A 107 -0.71 20.48 -1.49
C LEU A 107 0.36 21.53 -1.82
N LYS A 108 1.16 21.94 -0.83
CA LYS A 108 2.28 22.83 -1.04
C LYS A 108 3.30 22.20 -1.99
N LYS A 109 3.68 20.94 -1.76
CA LYS A 109 4.63 20.22 -2.62
C LYS A 109 4.12 20.09 -4.06
N PHE A 110 2.84 19.80 -4.27
CA PHE A 110 2.24 19.76 -5.60
C PHE A 110 2.35 21.11 -6.33
N LYS A 111 2.12 22.22 -5.59
CA LYS A 111 2.28 23.58 -6.15
C LYS A 111 3.72 23.88 -6.55
N ASP A 112 4.66 23.54 -5.68
CA ASP A 112 6.09 23.78 -5.91
C ASP A 112 6.59 23.00 -7.13
N GLU A 113 6.10 21.78 -7.37
CA GLU A 113 6.47 20.91 -8.49
C GLU A 113 5.56 21.07 -9.73
N LYS A 114 4.48 21.88 -9.64
CA LYS A 114 3.46 22.03 -10.71
C LYS A 114 2.90 20.69 -11.17
N MET A 115 2.66 19.79 -10.22
CA MET A 115 2.28 18.40 -10.48
C MET A 115 0.82 18.31 -10.94
N PRO A 116 0.50 17.60 -12.03
CA PRO A 116 -0.88 17.21 -12.33
C PRO A 116 -1.42 16.31 -11.21
N VAL A 117 -2.58 16.67 -10.63
CA VAL A 117 -3.15 15.95 -9.49
C VAL A 117 -4.62 15.63 -9.73
N ILE A 118 -4.97 14.36 -9.61
CA ILE A 118 -6.35 13.90 -9.47
C ILE A 118 -6.65 13.72 -7.98
N LEU A 119 -7.71 14.35 -7.48
CA LEU A 119 -8.16 14.19 -6.11
C LEU A 119 -9.20 13.07 -6.02
N ALA A 120 -8.88 11.98 -5.33
CA ALA A 120 -9.84 10.94 -4.98
C ALA A 120 -10.37 11.15 -3.56
N ILE A 121 -11.66 11.47 -3.43
CA ILE A 121 -12.34 11.52 -2.14
C ILE A 121 -12.91 10.13 -1.86
N ASN A 122 -12.15 9.31 -1.15
CA ASN A 122 -12.49 7.89 -0.91
C ASN A 122 -13.38 7.72 0.33
N LYS A 123 -14.00 6.54 0.45
CA LYS A 123 -14.90 6.14 1.55
C LYS A 123 -16.22 6.91 1.57
N ILE A 124 -16.75 7.31 0.41
CA ILE A 124 -18.06 7.99 0.34
C ILE A 124 -19.20 7.14 0.91
N ASP A 125 -19.04 5.82 0.96
CA ASP A 125 -19.94 4.88 1.61
C ASP A 125 -20.08 5.09 3.13
N SER A 126 -19.14 5.78 3.76
CA SER A 126 -19.17 6.11 5.18
C SER A 126 -19.98 7.37 5.51
N VAL A 127 -20.32 8.19 4.51
CA VAL A 127 -21.02 9.47 4.68
C VAL A 127 -22.47 9.36 4.23
N LYS A 128 -23.39 9.67 5.12
CA LYS A 128 -24.85 9.65 4.83
C LYS A 128 -25.36 10.93 4.19
N GLN A 129 -24.71 12.07 4.50
CA GLN A 129 -25.13 13.40 4.07
C GLN A 129 -24.28 13.82 2.86
N LYS A 130 -24.92 14.01 1.71
CA LYS A 130 -24.24 14.43 0.47
C LYS A 130 -23.65 15.84 0.56
N GLU A 131 -24.23 16.67 1.39
CA GLU A 131 -23.80 18.05 1.65
C GLU A 131 -22.34 18.09 2.14
N LEU A 132 -21.97 17.21 3.07
CA LEU A 132 -20.60 17.10 3.58
C LEU A 132 -19.58 16.77 2.48
N LEU A 133 -19.98 15.94 1.51
CA LEU A 133 -19.13 15.62 0.37
C LEU A 133 -18.93 16.83 -0.54
N ILE A 134 -20.01 17.58 -0.81
CA ILE A 134 -19.97 18.81 -1.62
C ILE A 134 -19.08 19.87 -0.94
N GLU A 135 -19.23 20.05 0.36
CA GLU A 135 -18.38 20.95 1.16
C GLU A 135 -16.90 20.55 1.08
N ARG A 136 -16.61 19.23 1.17
CA ARG A 136 -15.25 18.72 1.08
C ARG A 136 -14.64 18.94 -0.31
N MET A 137 -15.41 18.73 -1.37
CA MET A 137 -15.00 19.02 -2.74
C MET A 137 -14.69 20.51 -2.92
N ALA A 138 -15.58 21.38 -2.47
CA ALA A 138 -15.38 22.85 -2.54
C ALA A 138 -14.16 23.30 -1.74
N GLN A 139 -13.91 22.73 -0.57
CA GLN A 139 -12.75 23.01 0.26
C GLN A 139 -11.44 22.73 -0.48
N PHE A 140 -11.33 21.55 -1.12
CA PHE A 140 -10.11 21.21 -1.85
C PHE A 140 -9.97 21.98 -3.16
N SER A 141 -11.04 22.19 -3.90
CA SER A 141 -11.05 22.97 -5.14
C SER A 141 -10.55 24.40 -4.93
N ALA A 142 -10.81 25.00 -3.76
CA ALA A 142 -10.29 26.33 -3.41
C ALA A 142 -8.78 26.34 -3.10
N LEU A 143 -8.17 25.18 -2.86
CA LEU A 143 -6.78 25.07 -2.41
C LEU A 143 -5.82 24.70 -3.56
N TYR A 144 -6.29 24.01 -4.58
CA TYR A 144 -5.47 23.51 -5.69
C TYR A 144 -6.31 23.34 -6.94
N ASP A 145 -5.71 23.58 -8.12
CA ASP A 145 -6.31 23.35 -9.43
C ASP A 145 -6.10 21.87 -9.82
N PHE A 146 -7.04 21.02 -9.43
CA PHE A 146 -6.98 19.59 -9.69
C PHE A 146 -7.43 19.28 -11.12
N GLU A 147 -6.76 18.32 -11.79
CA GLU A 147 -7.21 17.79 -13.08
C GLU A 147 -8.64 17.23 -13.00
N ALA A 148 -8.95 16.57 -11.89
CA ALA A 148 -10.29 16.09 -11.57
C ALA A 148 -10.46 15.91 -10.05
N ILE A 149 -11.71 15.98 -9.57
CA ILE A 149 -12.10 15.64 -8.20
C ILE A 149 -13.13 14.52 -8.29
N VAL A 150 -12.73 13.30 -7.91
CA VAL A 150 -13.54 12.09 -8.05
C VAL A 150 -13.92 11.52 -6.69
N PRO A 151 -15.20 11.63 -6.30
CA PRO A 151 -15.72 10.89 -5.15
C PRO A 151 -15.78 9.38 -5.46
N CYS A 152 -15.23 8.55 -4.57
CA CYS A 152 -15.21 7.11 -4.78
C CYS A 152 -15.33 6.28 -3.50
N SER A 153 -15.62 5.00 -3.64
CA SER A 153 -15.57 4.01 -2.58
C SER A 153 -14.78 2.79 -3.02
N ALA A 154 -13.56 2.63 -2.52
CA ALA A 154 -12.76 1.44 -2.78
C ALA A 154 -13.44 0.16 -2.25
N LEU A 155 -14.28 0.28 -1.22
CA LEU A 155 -15.04 -0.84 -0.65
C LEU A 155 -16.19 -1.27 -1.57
N LYS A 156 -16.97 -0.32 -2.08
CA LYS A 156 -18.18 -0.59 -2.90
C LYS A 156 -17.90 -0.62 -4.40
N GLY A 157 -16.91 0.11 -4.87
CA GLY A 157 -16.59 0.29 -6.29
C GLY A 157 -17.24 1.50 -6.93
N ASP A 158 -17.96 2.31 -6.15
CA ASP A 158 -18.57 3.53 -6.65
C ASP A 158 -17.50 4.53 -7.10
N GLY A 159 -17.70 5.21 -8.23
CA GLY A 159 -16.82 6.23 -8.80
C GLY A 159 -15.54 5.68 -9.45
N PHE A 160 -15.33 4.36 -9.51
CA PHE A 160 -14.08 3.79 -10.06
C PHE A 160 -13.98 3.84 -11.57
N GLY A 161 -15.10 3.82 -12.30
CA GLY A 161 -15.11 4.05 -13.74
C GLY A 161 -14.58 5.44 -14.07
N GLU A 162 -15.18 6.47 -13.45
CA GLU A 162 -14.75 7.87 -13.60
C GLU A 162 -13.28 8.08 -13.17
N LEU A 163 -12.88 7.51 -12.03
CA LEU A 163 -11.50 7.59 -11.54
C LEU A 163 -10.51 7.01 -12.56
N LYS A 164 -10.82 5.86 -13.14
CA LYS A 164 -9.98 5.20 -14.14
C LYS A 164 -9.88 6.03 -15.42
N ASP A 165 -11.01 6.56 -15.90
CA ASP A 165 -11.04 7.41 -17.09
C ASP A 165 -10.17 8.68 -16.90
N GLU A 166 -10.23 9.32 -15.74
CA GLU A 166 -9.39 10.48 -15.45
C GLU A 166 -7.90 10.12 -15.35
N LEU A 167 -7.57 8.95 -14.78
CA LEU A 167 -6.21 8.45 -14.74
C LEU A 167 -5.67 8.12 -16.14
N PHE A 168 -6.49 7.54 -17.01
CA PHE A 168 -6.09 7.24 -18.41
C PHE A 168 -5.78 8.52 -19.22
N LYS A 169 -6.45 9.63 -18.96
CA LYS A 169 -6.15 10.92 -19.60
C LYS A 169 -4.73 11.41 -19.32
N GLN A 170 -4.12 11.01 -18.21
CA GLN A 170 -2.76 11.42 -17.84
C GLN A 170 -1.68 10.67 -18.66
N SER A 171 -2.05 9.61 -19.39
CA SER A 171 -1.08 8.84 -20.18
C SER A 171 -0.60 9.60 -21.41
N GLN A 172 0.68 9.44 -21.74
CA GLN A 172 1.35 10.05 -22.87
C GLN A 172 1.77 8.98 -23.90
N PRO A 173 1.91 9.32 -25.19
CA PRO A 173 2.45 8.41 -26.18
C PRO A 173 3.80 7.86 -25.75
N SER A 174 3.85 6.57 -25.46
CA SER A 174 5.03 5.86 -24.96
C SER A 174 4.84 4.35 -25.16
N PRO A 175 5.91 3.55 -25.34
CA PRO A 175 5.80 2.11 -25.25
C PRO A 175 5.39 1.69 -23.84
N HIS A 176 4.79 0.50 -23.71
CA HIS A 176 4.60 -0.13 -22.41
C HIS A 176 5.94 -0.47 -21.78
N PHE A 177 6.12 -0.18 -20.50
CA PHE A 177 7.36 -0.44 -19.76
C PHE A 177 7.41 -1.84 -19.16
N PHE A 178 6.24 -2.46 -18.98
CA PHE A 178 6.08 -3.80 -18.44
C PHE A 178 5.31 -4.69 -19.43
N PRO A 179 5.51 -6.01 -19.41
CA PRO A 179 4.62 -6.95 -20.08
C PRO A 179 3.16 -6.69 -19.70
N ASP A 180 2.24 -6.88 -20.64
CA ASP A 180 0.82 -6.50 -20.46
C ASP A 180 0.09 -7.29 -19.36
N ASP A 181 0.59 -8.46 -19.02
CA ASP A 181 0.09 -9.33 -17.94
C ASP A 181 0.74 -9.07 -16.57
N THR A 182 1.67 -8.12 -16.49
CA THR A 182 2.32 -7.75 -15.24
C THR A 182 1.35 -7.00 -14.32
N LEU A 183 1.21 -7.45 -13.09
CA LEU A 183 0.42 -6.78 -12.04
C LEU A 183 1.28 -5.97 -11.07
N THR A 184 2.50 -6.42 -10.82
CA THR A 184 3.45 -5.80 -9.88
C THR A 184 4.86 -6.25 -10.20
N ASP A 185 5.83 -5.41 -9.89
CA ASP A 185 7.26 -5.76 -9.95
C ASP A 185 7.80 -6.33 -8.64
N GLN A 186 6.93 -6.41 -7.60
CA GLN A 186 7.36 -6.85 -6.28
C GLN A 186 7.75 -8.34 -6.30
N PRO A 187 8.94 -8.69 -5.78
CA PRO A 187 9.32 -10.08 -5.62
C PRO A 187 8.28 -10.84 -4.77
N GLU A 188 7.98 -12.07 -5.13
CA GLU A 188 7.02 -12.93 -4.41
C GLU A 188 7.31 -13.04 -2.91
N ARG A 189 8.60 -13.04 -2.53
CA ARG A 189 9.03 -13.04 -1.12
C ARG A 189 8.55 -11.80 -0.36
N VAL A 190 8.55 -10.63 -1.00
CA VAL A 190 8.05 -9.38 -0.40
C VAL A 190 6.54 -9.46 -0.23
N LEU A 191 5.83 -9.93 -1.24
CA LEU A 191 4.38 -10.13 -1.16
C LEU A 191 4.00 -11.14 -0.07
N ALA A 192 4.72 -12.26 0.03
CA ALA A 192 4.51 -13.24 1.09
C ALA A 192 4.72 -12.65 2.50
N ALA A 193 5.79 -11.87 2.69
CA ALA A 193 6.07 -11.18 3.96
C ALA A 193 4.95 -10.19 4.31
N GLU A 194 4.49 -9.42 3.33
CA GLU A 194 3.42 -8.44 3.50
C GLU A 194 2.06 -9.11 3.81
N ILE A 195 1.73 -10.25 3.18
CA ILE A 195 0.52 -11.02 3.51
C ILE A 195 0.54 -11.48 4.97
N ILE A 196 1.68 -12.00 5.47
CA ILE A 196 1.81 -12.37 6.90
C ILE A 196 1.64 -11.13 7.78
N ARG A 197 2.30 -10.02 7.43
CA ARG A 197 2.24 -8.77 8.20
C ARG A 197 0.82 -8.20 8.27
N GLU A 198 0.04 -8.30 7.21
CA GLU A 198 -1.38 -7.92 7.21
C GLU A 198 -2.19 -8.71 8.24
N LYS A 199 -1.98 -10.04 8.32
CA LYS A 199 -2.71 -10.85 9.30
C LYS A 199 -2.33 -10.47 10.73
N LEU A 200 -1.06 -10.16 10.96
CA LEU A 200 -0.58 -9.64 12.25
C LEU A 200 -1.22 -8.28 12.57
N LEU A 201 -1.27 -7.35 11.60
CA LEU A 201 -1.94 -6.06 11.77
C LEU A 201 -3.42 -6.19 12.11
N ASN A 202 -4.12 -7.14 11.49
CA ASN A 202 -5.56 -7.31 11.64
C ASN A 202 -5.96 -8.13 12.87
N LEU A 203 -5.06 -8.95 13.42
CA LEU A 203 -5.34 -9.87 14.53
C LEU A 203 -4.74 -9.45 15.87
N LEU A 204 -3.75 -8.54 15.86
CA LEU A 204 -3.11 -8.03 17.06
C LEU A 204 -3.59 -6.61 17.33
N ASP A 205 -3.59 -6.19 18.58
CA ASP A 205 -4.06 -4.88 19.00
C ASP A 205 -2.93 -4.00 19.57
N ASP A 206 -3.26 -2.78 19.92
CA ASP A 206 -2.43 -1.75 20.52
C ASP A 206 -1.10 -1.50 19.77
N GLU A 207 0.00 -1.48 20.48
CA GLU A 207 1.36 -1.15 19.98
C GLU A 207 2.05 -2.31 19.24
N VAL A 208 1.59 -3.55 19.50
CA VAL A 208 2.30 -4.76 19.04
C VAL A 208 2.48 -4.80 17.52
N PRO A 209 1.43 -4.56 16.70
CA PRO A 209 1.55 -4.66 15.26
C PRO A 209 2.48 -3.60 14.64
N HIS A 210 2.67 -2.47 15.30
CA HIS A 210 3.55 -1.39 14.81
C HIS A 210 5.04 -1.72 14.97
N GLY A 211 5.39 -2.57 15.93
CA GLY A 211 6.76 -3.02 16.21
C GLY A 211 7.16 -4.33 15.53
N ILE A 212 6.40 -4.79 14.51
CA ILE A 212 6.66 -6.05 13.82
C ILE A 212 7.33 -5.83 12.47
N ALA A 213 8.31 -6.68 12.13
CA ALA A 213 8.81 -6.90 10.79
C ALA A 213 8.68 -8.38 10.43
N VAL A 214 8.50 -8.70 9.16
CA VAL A 214 8.42 -10.08 8.66
C VAL A 214 9.48 -10.25 7.58
N CYS A 215 10.29 -11.30 7.71
CA CYS A 215 11.28 -11.67 6.71
C CYS A 215 11.02 -13.09 6.24
N ILE A 216 11.07 -13.30 4.92
CA ILE A 216 11.05 -14.63 4.34
C ILE A 216 12.49 -15.12 4.26
N GLU A 217 12.84 -16.09 5.08
CA GLU A 217 14.18 -16.68 5.12
C GLU A 217 14.39 -17.63 3.94
N ARG A 218 13.36 -18.40 3.62
CA ARG A 218 13.36 -19.36 2.52
C ARG A 218 12.01 -19.36 1.81
N MET A 219 12.05 -19.44 0.47
CA MET A 219 10.91 -19.69 -0.40
C MET A 219 11.40 -20.62 -1.50
N HIS A 220 10.81 -21.80 -1.59
CA HIS A 220 11.27 -22.86 -2.48
C HIS A 220 10.08 -23.67 -3.00
N GLU A 221 9.96 -23.75 -4.30
CA GLU A 221 8.99 -24.60 -4.98
C GLU A 221 9.54 -26.02 -5.06
N ARG A 222 8.71 -27.01 -4.71
CA ARG A 222 9.09 -28.43 -4.78
C ARG A 222 8.98 -28.91 -6.22
N GLU A 223 10.02 -29.58 -6.71
CA GLU A 223 10.13 -30.03 -8.11
C GLU A 223 8.98 -30.97 -8.53
N ASP A 224 8.51 -31.84 -7.63
CA ASP A 224 7.53 -32.89 -7.94
C ASP A 224 6.09 -32.58 -7.51
N SER A 225 5.81 -31.36 -7.11
CA SER A 225 4.47 -30.98 -6.60
C SER A 225 4.21 -29.48 -6.73
N ASN A 226 2.96 -29.10 -6.90
CA ASN A 226 2.55 -27.68 -6.87
C ASN A 226 2.48 -27.18 -5.42
N ILE A 227 3.60 -27.32 -4.67
CA ILE A 227 3.74 -26.89 -3.28
C ILE A 227 4.97 -26.02 -3.14
N THR A 228 4.79 -24.83 -2.56
CA THR A 228 5.88 -23.92 -2.20
C THR A 228 6.09 -23.93 -0.69
N ASP A 229 7.30 -24.27 -0.25
CA ASP A 229 7.73 -24.15 1.14
C ASP A 229 8.15 -22.72 1.44
N ILE A 230 7.57 -22.13 2.48
CA ILE A 230 7.88 -20.77 2.94
C ILE A 230 8.24 -20.80 4.41
N ASP A 231 9.47 -20.36 4.71
CA ASP A 231 9.98 -20.16 6.05
C ASP A 231 10.06 -18.66 6.36
N ALA A 232 9.29 -18.19 7.34
CA ALA A 232 9.17 -16.79 7.72
C ALA A 232 9.58 -16.54 9.17
N THR A 233 10.34 -15.46 9.40
CA THR A 233 10.63 -14.97 10.75
C THR A 233 9.88 -13.67 11.00
N ILE A 234 9.10 -13.67 12.07
CA ILE A 234 8.38 -12.50 12.58
C ILE A 234 9.24 -11.88 13.68
N TYR A 235 9.75 -10.67 13.45
CA TYR A 235 10.53 -9.92 14.42
C TYR A 235 9.61 -8.97 15.19
N CYS A 236 9.81 -8.88 16.52
CA CYS A 236 9.13 -7.94 17.40
C CYS A 236 10.14 -7.26 18.34
N GLU A 237 9.72 -6.16 18.99
CA GLU A 237 10.65 -5.35 19.78
C GLU A 237 10.86 -5.82 21.23
N ARG A 238 9.94 -6.62 21.79
CA ARG A 238 9.96 -7.01 23.22
C ARG A 238 9.53 -8.46 23.41
N GLU A 239 9.99 -9.11 24.48
CA GLU A 239 9.56 -10.46 24.87
C GLU A 239 8.04 -10.52 25.17
N SER A 240 7.47 -9.47 25.74
CA SER A 240 6.01 -9.37 25.96
C SER A 240 5.25 -9.41 24.63
N HIS A 241 5.74 -8.73 23.58
CA HIS A 241 5.16 -8.76 22.23
C HIS A 241 5.23 -10.17 21.62
N LYS A 242 6.37 -10.86 21.82
CA LYS A 242 6.54 -12.25 21.35
C LYS A 242 5.50 -13.18 21.97
N GLY A 243 5.26 -13.04 23.29
CA GLY A 243 4.21 -13.80 23.96
C GLY A 243 2.82 -13.56 23.37
N ILE A 244 2.47 -12.31 23.05
CA ILE A 244 1.19 -11.93 22.43
C ILE A 244 1.07 -12.50 21.01
N ILE A 245 2.13 -12.41 20.19
CA ILE A 245 2.15 -12.93 18.81
C ILE A 245 2.01 -14.45 18.79
N ILE A 246 2.64 -15.17 19.71
CA ILE A 246 2.51 -16.63 19.82
C ILE A 246 1.13 -16.99 20.35
N GLY A 247 0.68 -16.29 21.37
CA GLY A 247 -0.59 -16.55 22.06
C GLY A 247 -0.55 -17.80 22.93
N LYS A 248 -1.66 -18.06 23.66
CA LYS A 248 -1.78 -19.22 24.52
C LYS A 248 -1.64 -20.51 23.71
N LYS A 249 -0.68 -21.35 24.09
CA LYS A 249 -0.36 -22.62 23.38
C LYS A 249 -0.12 -22.47 21.87
N GLY A 250 0.30 -21.27 21.38
CA GLY A 250 0.56 -21.03 19.97
C GLY A 250 -0.69 -20.72 19.11
N GLU A 251 -1.86 -20.54 19.73
CA GLU A 251 -3.13 -20.34 18.99
C GLU A 251 -3.14 -19.09 18.10
N MET A 252 -2.56 -17.97 18.57
CA MET A 252 -2.54 -16.74 17.77
C MET A 252 -1.64 -16.89 16.54
N LEU A 253 -0.42 -17.42 16.72
CA LEU A 253 0.50 -17.67 15.61
C LEU A 253 -0.09 -18.64 14.59
N LYS A 254 -0.75 -19.72 15.06
CA LYS A 254 -1.47 -20.66 14.20
C LYS A 254 -2.56 -19.96 13.39
N LYS A 255 -3.36 -19.09 14.02
CA LYS A 255 -4.42 -18.32 13.34
C LYS A 255 -3.86 -17.38 12.28
N VAL A 256 -2.75 -16.69 12.59
CA VAL A 256 -2.03 -15.81 11.63
C VAL A 256 -1.54 -16.64 10.45
N SER A 257 -0.79 -17.71 10.70
CA SER A 257 -0.18 -18.56 9.65
C SER A 257 -1.25 -19.21 8.76
N THR A 258 -2.36 -19.69 9.34
CA THR A 258 -3.47 -20.30 8.56
C THR A 258 -4.07 -19.27 7.60
N LYS A 259 -4.43 -18.08 8.11
CA LYS A 259 -5.02 -17.03 7.26
C LYS A 259 -4.03 -16.49 6.21
N ALA A 260 -2.75 -16.38 6.57
CA ALA A 260 -1.72 -15.96 5.63
C ALA A 260 -1.55 -17.00 4.50
N ARG A 261 -1.47 -18.29 4.86
CA ARG A 261 -1.38 -19.39 3.90
C ARG A 261 -2.56 -19.41 2.92
N GLU A 262 -3.78 -19.26 3.41
CA GLU A 262 -4.99 -19.21 2.57
C GLU A 262 -4.98 -18.05 1.57
N ASP A 263 -4.49 -16.88 1.96
CA ASP A 263 -4.36 -15.73 1.06
C ASP A 263 -3.21 -15.93 0.04
N MET A 264 -2.08 -16.50 0.48
CA MET A 264 -0.97 -16.84 -0.40
C MET A 264 -1.36 -17.88 -1.44
N GLU A 265 -2.06 -18.96 -1.05
CA GLU A 265 -2.55 -19.99 -1.97
C GLU A 265 -3.44 -19.42 -3.06
N ARG A 266 -4.29 -18.43 -2.70
CA ARG A 266 -5.13 -17.72 -3.68
C ARG A 266 -4.33 -16.80 -4.59
N PHE A 267 -3.30 -16.15 -4.05
CA PHE A 267 -2.49 -15.21 -4.81
C PHE A 267 -1.50 -15.91 -5.76
N PHE A 268 -0.74 -16.87 -5.24
CA PHE A 268 0.29 -17.59 -6.00
C PHE A 268 -0.26 -18.77 -6.81
N MET A 269 -1.55 -19.10 -6.68
CA MET A 269 -2.21 -20.19 -7.38
C MET A 269 -1.54 -21.55 -7.19
N CYS A 270 -0.87 -21.76 -6.04
CA CYS A 270 -0.18 -22.99 -5.66
C CYS A 270 -0.50 -23.35 -4.20
N LYS A 271 -0.15 -24.57 -3.77
CA LYS A 271 -0.24 -24.95 -2.35
C LYS A 271 0.94 -24.38 -1.57
N ILE A 272 0.68 -23.90 -0.35
CA ILE A 272 1.70 -23.29 0.51
C ILE A 272 1.89 -24.11 1.79
N ASN A 273 3.14 -24.48 2.05
CA ASN A 273 3.58 -25.02 3.34
C ASN A 273 4.30 -23.90 4.12
N LEU A 274 3.59 -23.22 5.02
CA LEU A 274 4.08 -22.03 5.73
C LEU A 274 4.53 -22.37 7.14
N HIS A 275 5.80 -22.06 7.45
CA HIS A 275 6.37 -22.09 8.79
C HIS A 275 6.71 -20.67 9.25
N CYS A 276 6.28 -20.32 10.49
CA CYS A 276 6.53 -19.02 11.08
C CYS A 276 7.23 -19.15 12.42
N TRP A 277 8.31 -18.38 12.61
CA TRP A 277 9.03 -18.22 13.89
C TRP A 277 8.90 -16.80 14.40
N VAL A 278 8.97 -16.62 15.73
CA VAL A 278 8.93 -15.30 16.35
C VAL A 278 10.24 -15.05 17.09
N LYS A 279 10.92 -13.96 16.73
CA LYS A 279 12.20 -13.54 17.34
C LYS A 279 12.12 -12.10 17.85
N VAL A 280 12.83 -11.80 18.94
CA VAL A 280 12.93 -10.43 19.47
C VAL A 280 14.15 -9.73 18.90
N LYS A 281 13.95 -8.48 18.46
CA LYS A 281 15.00 -7.54 18.03
C LYS A 281 14.67 -6.16 18.60
N GLU A 282 15.22 -5.86 19.75
CA GLU A 282 14.93 -4.61 20.46
C GLU A 282 15.33 -3.37 19.65
N GLY A 283 14.41 -2.38 19.60
CA GLY A 283 14.62 -1.08 18.99
C GLY A 283 14.97 -1.13 17.49
N TRP A 284 14.59 -2.17 16.77
CA TRP A 284 14.95 -2.37 15.36
C TRP A 284 14.52 -1.19 14.47
N ARG A 285 13.40 -0.53 14.78
CA ARG A 285 12.88 0.62 14.01
C ARG A 285 13.81 1.85 14.00
N ASN A 286 14.79 1.89 14.89
CA ASN A 286 15.78 2.95 14.99
C ASN A 286 17.21 2.51 14.60
N ARG A 287 17.38 1.28 14.08
CA ARG A 287 18.65 0.71 13.63
C ARG A 287 18.65 0.54 12.11
N GLU A 288 19.38 1.42 11.40
CA GLU A 288 19.40 1.43 9.93
C GLU A 288 19.76 0.08 9.32
N GLY A 289 20.79 -0.59 9.83
CA GLY A 289 21.17 -1.92 9.33
C GLY A 289 20.11 -3.00 9.51
N LEU A 290 19.24 -2.92 10.55
CA LEU A 290 18.12 -3.84 10.69
C LEU A 290 16.96 -3.48 9.76
N ILE A 291 16.72 -2.18 9.54
CA ILE A 291 15.72 -1.70 8.59
C ILE A 291 16.09 -2.19 7.18
N HIS A 292 17.37 -2.05 6.79
CA HIS A 292 17.90 -2.58 5.53
C HIS A 292 17.75 -4.11 5.44
N ASN A 293 18.22 -4.85 6.44
CA ASN A 293 18.15 -6.31 6.46
C ASN A 293 16.71 -6.86 6.40
N PHE A 294 15.74 -6.06 6.83
CA PHE A 294 14.31 -6.42 6.74
C PHE A 294 13.67 -6.00 5.39
N GLY A 295 14.45 -5.41 4.47
CA GLY A 295 13.95 -4.94 3.18
C GLY A 295 12.97 -3.77 3.30
N LEU A 296 13.13 -2.94 4.34
CA LEU A 296 12.25 -1.81 4.65
C LEU A 296 12.88 -0.44 4.29
N ASP A 297 13.94 -0.42 3.55
CA ASP A 297 14.48 0.73 2.83
C ASP A 297 14.18 0.60 1.33
N ASN A 298 14.01 1.75 0.70
CA ASN A 298 13.66 1.82 -0.73
C ASN A 298 14.94 1.99 -1.60
N GLU A 299 16.07 1.39 -1.15
CA GLU A 299 17.33 1.40 -1.92
C GLU A 299 17.43 0.18 -2.83
#